data_20945c95133e3071b0a8ffebfb826ce8
#
_entry.id   20945c95133e3071b0a8ffebfb826ce8
#
_cell.length_a   1.000
_cell.length_b   1.000
_cell.length_c   1.000
_cell.angle_alpha   90.00
_cell.angle_beta   90.00
_cell.angle_gamma   90.00
#
_symmetry.space_group_name_H-M   'P 1'
#
loop_
_entity.id
_entity.type
_entity.pdbx_description
1 polymer ?
#
loop_
_entity_poly.entity_id
_entity_poly.type
_entity_poly.pdbx_seq_one_letter_code
_entity_poly.pdbx_strand_id
1 'polypeptide(L)'
;MRKKVLWLVFIVALVCLPLAAPGIEGRWGQDLGFHLMRIEGIAEGLENGVFPVKMQGLWMEGYGYPVSVYYGDFLLYIPALLRLCGVPVVAAYKIFVALVNLGTGLLALYSFRKIFGDDRVALVCAAAYLTAGYRLLNLYVRAAAGEYCAMMFLPLLAAAVWEIYRGKPAGIRERFSMATLLALALSGLIGTHLLTTEMAGVVLLIVGLIFWKRTFSREVFPTLALACGETALLNLYFLVPFLDYYLHVPVYLNRVMEGVKQIQEDGASLFQLLAFWASPFQRGDASTHLIATPGPLLLAVPVV
;
A
#
# COMPACT_ATOMS: atom_id res chain seq x y z
N MET A 1 -4.08 2.30 -27.82
CA MET A 1 -4.46 2.73 -26.45
C MET A 1 -5.79 2.13 -25.97
N ARG A 2 -6.93 2.31 -26.64
CA ARG A 2 -8.26 1.80 -26.20
C ARG A 2 -8.30 0.28 -25.89
N LYS A 3 -7.76 -0.59 -26.75
CA LYS A 3 -7.77 -2.05 -26.52
C LYS A 3 -7.02 -2.47 -25.24
N LYS A 4 -5.93 -1.77 -24.88
CA LYS A 4 -5.12 -2.10 -23.70
C LYS A 4 -5.82 -1.68 -22.40
N VAL A 5 -6.48 -0.54 -22.40
CA VAL A 5 -7.33 -0.10 -21.29
C VAL A 5 -8.48 -1.09 -21.08
N LEU A 6 -9.11 -1.57 -22.14
CA LEU A 6 -10.16 -2.59 -22.06
C LEU A 6 -9.65 -3.90 -21.43
N TRP A 7 -8.45 -4.36 -21.84
CA TRP A 7 -7.83 -5.54 -21.20
C TRP A 7 -7.52 -5.31 -19.72
N LEU A 8 -7.00 -4.14 -19.34
CA LEU A 8 -6.77 -3.81 -17.95
C LEU A 8 -8.07 -3.80 -17.15
N VAL A 9 -9.12 -3.15 -17.67
CA VAL A 9 -10.45 -3.12 -17.04
C VAL A 9 -11.01 -4.54 -16.89
N PHE A 10 -10.84 -5.40 -17.87
CA PHE A 10 -11.25 -6.79 -17.80
C PHE A 10 -10.51 -7.55 -16.69
N ILE A 11 -9.19 -7.39 -16.58
CA ILE A 11 -8.39 -8.02 -15.51
C ILE A 11 -8.82 -7.48 -14.13
N VAL A 12 -9.03 -6.17 -14.00
CA VAL A 12 -9.55 -5.57 -12.75
C VAL A 12 -10.93 -6.13 -12.40
N ALA A 13 -11.81 -6.28 -13.38
CA ALA A 13 -13.14 -6.88 -13.16
C ALA A 13 -13.02 -8.34 -12.68
N LEU A 14 -12.13 -9.15 -13.27
CA LEU A 14 -11.86 -10.51 -12.81
C LEU A 14 -11.33 -10.55 -11.36
N VAL A 15 -10.39 -9.66 -11.03
CA VAL A 15 -9.87 -9.55 -9.66
C VAL A 15 -10.96 -9.12 -8.68
N CYS A 16 -11.96 -8.35 -9.12
CA CYS A 16 -13.07 -7.89 -8.30
C CYS A 16 -14.25 -8.88 -8.19
N LEU A 17 -14.26 -9.97 -8.95
CA LEU A 17 -15.35 -10.96 -8.91
C LEU A 17 -15.69 -11.46 -7.49
N PRO A 18 -14.72 -11.74 -6.58
CA PRO A 18 -15.05 -12.15 -5.22
C PRO A 18 -15.90 -11.14 -4.44
N LEU A 19 -15.85 -9.85 -4.79
CA LEU A 19 -16.66 -8.81 -4.13
C LEU A 19 -18.16 -8.97 -4.38
N ALA A 20 -18.54 -9.64 -5.47
CA ALA A 20 -19.95 -9.88 -5.83
C ALA A 20 -20.56 -11.06 -5.06
N ALA A 21 -19.75 -11.89 -4.39
CA ALA A 21 -20.27 -13.05 -3.67
C ALA A 21 -21.18 -12.62 -2.50
N PRO A 22 -22.36 -13.23 -2.34
CA PRO A 22 -23.23 -12.97 -1.19
C PRO A 22 -22.64 -13.59 0.08
N GLY A 23 -22.90 -12.98 1.24
CA GLY A 23 -22.51 -13.51 2.55
C GLY A 23 -21.00 -13.41 2.85
N ILE A 24 -20.27 -12.58 2.12
CA ILE A 24 -18.86 -12.31 2.35
C ILE A 24 -18.62 -11.62 3.71
N GLU A 25 -19.65 -10.91 4.20
CA GLU A 25 -19.59 -10.05 5.39
C GLU A 25 -19.21 -10.79 6.67
N GLY A 26 -19.58 -12.07 6.80
CA GLY A 26 -19.24 -12.89 7.97
C GLY A 26 -18.01 -13.79 7.81
N ARG A 27 -17.38 -13.80 6.63
CA ARG A 27 -16.27 -14.70 6.29
C ARG A 27 -15.06 -13.99 5.73
N TRP A 28 -15.14 -12.68 5.53
CA TRP A 28 -14.10 -11.91 4.88
C TRP A 28 -13.14 -11.29 5.89
N GLY A 29 -11.94 -11.84 5.91
CA GLY A 29 -10.74 -11.19 6.41
C GLY A 29 -10.60 -11.04 7.92
N GLN A 30 -9.37 -11.16 8.35
CA GLN A 30 -8.96 -10.99 9.75
C GLN A 30 -9.15 -9.54 10.21
N ASP A 31 -8.84 -8.57 9.33
CA ASP A 31 -8.79 -7.14 9.64
C ASP A 31 -10.03 -6.36 9.19
N LEU A 32 -11.04 -7.05 8.58
CA LEU A 32 -12.21 -6.36 8.02
C LEU A 32 -12.94 -5.52 9.05
N GLY A 33 -13.27 -6.10 10.21
CA GLY A 33 -13.99 -5.41 11.28
C GLY A 33 -13.26 -4.15 11.74
N PHE A 34 -11.93 -4.23 11.89
CA PHE A 34 -11.09 -3.09 12.23
C PHE A 34 -11.20 -1.96 11.19
N HIS A 35 -11.13 -2.29 9.89
CA HIS A 35 -11.20 -1.28 8.84
C HIS A 35 -12.60 -0.71 8.65
N LEU A 36 -13.66 -1.51 8.83
CA LEU A 36 -15.03 -1.00 8.80
C LEU A 36 -15.26 0.02 9.93
N MET A 37 -14.80 -0.27 11.15
CA MET A 37 -14.86 0.69 12.27
C MET A 37 -14.06 1.96 12.00
N ARG A 38 -12.89 1.87 11.35
CA ARG A 38 -12.13 3.07 10.94
C ARG A 38 -12.90 3.92 9.95
N ILE A 39 -13.59 3.31 8.99
CA ILE A 39 -14.42 4.02 8.01
C ILE A 39 -15.57 4.76 8.72
N GLU A 40 -16.27 4.07 9.62
CA GLU A 40 -17.37 4.68 10.40
C GLU A 40 -16.84 5.82 11.30
N GLY A 41 -15.72 5.61 11.99
CA GLY A 41 -15.13 6.65 12.84
C GLY A 41 -14.66 7.88 12.06
N ILE A 42 -14.15 7.71 10.82
CA ILE A 42 -13.83 8.85 9.94
C ILE A 42 -15.12 9.54 9.50
N ALA A 43 -16.16 8.78 9.10
CA ALA A 43 -17.44 9.35 8.69
C ALA A 43 -18.09 10.17 9.82
N GLU A 44 -18.14 9.62 11.05
CA GLU A 44 -18.64 10.32 12.23
C GLU A 44 -17.86 11.61 12.51
N GLY A 45 -16.51 11.55 12.45
CA GLY A 45 -15.70 12.74 12.64
C GLY A 45 -15.99 13.83 11.62
N LEU A 46 -16.19 13.47 10.35
CA LEU A 46 -16.55 14.40 9.28
C LEU A 46 -17.95 14.98 9.47
N GLU A 47 -18.94 14.18 9.90
CA GLU A 47 -20.28 14.65 10.27
C GLU A 47 -20.24 15.71 11.36
N ASN A 48 -19.34 15.53 12.34
CA ASN A 48 -19.12 16.47 13.42
C ASN A 48 -18.20 17.66 13.03
N GLY A 49 -17.86 17.82 11.75
CA GLY A 49 -17.04 18.93 11.24
C GLY A 49 -15.56 18.82 11.58
N VAL A 50 -15.06 17.65 11.95
CA VAL A 50 -13.65 17.42 12.26
C VAL A 50 -12.90 16.97 11.03
N PHE A 51 -11.85 17.69 10.64
CA PHE A 51 -10.94 17.30 9.55
C PHE A 51 -9.53 17.87 9.79
N PRO A 52 -8.47 17.08 9.67
CA PRO A 52 -8.45 15.62 9.55
C PRO A 52 -8.90 14.91 10.83
N VAL A 53 -9.55 13.73 10.69
CA VAL A 53 -10.05 12.94 11.82
C VAL A 53 -8.90 12.14 12.42
N LYS A 54 -8.33 12.58 13.54
CA LYS A 54 -7.21 11.91 14.22
C LYS A 54 -7.68 11.03 15.38
N MET A 55 -8.67 11.48 16.12
CA MET A 55 -9.35 10.73 17.18
C MET A 55 -10.70 10.25 16.67
N GLN A 56 -10.97 8.96 16.78
CA GLN A 56 -12.23 8.34 16.36
C GLN A 56 -13.04 7.96 17.59
N GLY A 57 -14.20 8.62 17.79
CA GLY A 57 -15.01 8.54 18.99
C GLY A 57 -15.70 7.20 19.22
N LEU A 58 -16.04 6.48 18.17
CA LEU A 58 -16.76 5.19 18.24
C LEU A 58 -16.00 4.06 18.95
N TRP A 59 -14.70 4.21 19.12
CA TRP A 59 -13.86 3.17 19.71
C TRP A 59 -13.91 3.18 21.25
N MET A 60 -13.61 2.01 21.85
CA MET A 60 -13.46 1.84 23.30
C MET A 60 -14.68 2.36 24.07
N GLU A 61 -15.89 1.94 23.65
CA GLU A 61 -17.15 2.31 24.29
C GLU A 61 -17.37 3.84 24.38
N GLY A 62 -16.85 4.57 23.38
CA GLY A 62 -16.99 6.03 23.32
C GLY A 62 -15.82 6.82 23.93
N TYR A 63 -14.83 6.16 24.53
CA TYR A 63 -13.62 6.85 25.02
C TYR A 63 -12.73 7.36 23.90
N GLY A 64 -12.89 6.80 22.68
CA GLY A 64 -12.13 7.18 21.50
C GLY A 64 -10.79 6.44 21.38
N TYR A 65 -10.29 6.42 20.14
CA TYR A 65 -9.00 5.81 19.79
C TYR A 65 -8.26 6.64 18.75
N PRO A 66 -6.99 7.03 18.98
CA PRO A 66 -6.21 7.87 18.09
C PRO A 66 -5.59 7.05 16.95
N VAL A 67 -6.34 6.13 16.35
CA VAL A 67 -5.84 5.21 15.33
C VAL A 67 -5.27 5.94 14.11
N SER A 68 -5.85 7.07 13.72
CA SER A 68 -5.42 7.88 12.58
C SER A 68 -4.18 8.74 12.85
N VAL A 69 -3.67 8.73 14.09
CA VAL A 69 -2.36 9.30 14.43
C VAL A 69 -1.25 8.34 14.05
N TYR A 70 -1.44 7.03 14.28
CA TYR A 70 -0.40 6.01 14.10
C TYR A 70 -0.56 5.20 12.80
N TYR A 71 -1.74 5.22 12.19
CA TYR A 71 -2.04 4.42 11.02
C TYR A 71 -2.62 5.27 9.88
N GLY A 72 -1.97 5.28 8.73
CA GLY A 72 -2.42 6.04 7.57
C GLY A 72 -3.86 5.74 7.17
N ASP A 73 -4.62 6.78 6.90
CA ASP A 73 -6.06 6.72 6.62
C ASP A 73 -6.46 7.45 5.34
N PHE A 74 -5.48 8.00 4.64
CA PHE A 74 -5.67 8.87 3.46
C PHE A 74 -6.70 8.31 2.46
N LEU A 75 -6.61 7.03 2.09
CA LEU A 75 -7.55 6.42 1.15
C LEU A 75 -8.89 6.02 1.81
N LEU A 76 -8.94 5.87 3.14
CA LEU A 76 -10.18 5.51 3.84
C LEU A 76 -11.21 6.64 3.87
N TYR A 77 -10.80 7.86 3.57
CA TYR A 77 -11.76 8.96 3.34
C TYR A 77 -12.70 8.69 2.16
N ILE A 78 -12.28 7.91 1.16
CA ILE A 78 -13.14 7.54 0.02
C ILE A 78 -14.38 6.77 0.49
N PRO A 79 -14.27 5.61 1.18
CA PRO A 79 -15.43 4.91 1.69
C PRO A 79 -16.15 5.67 2.82
N ALA A 80 -15.47 6.49 3.60
CA ALA A 80 -16.11 7.34 4.61
C ALA A 80 -17.05 8.39 3.97
N LEU A 81 -16.64 9.03 2.88
CA LEU A 81 -17.52 9.93 2.12
C LEU A 81 -18.70 9.20 1.50
N LEU A 82 -18.55 7.96 1.03
CA LEU A 82 -19.69 7.15 0.59
C LEU A 82 -20.67 6.86 1.74
N ARG A 83 -20.16 6.67 2.97
CA ARG A 83 -21.01 6.55 4.17
C ARG A 83 -21.85 7.79 4.41
N LEU A 84 -21.27 8.97 4.32
CA LEU A 84 -21.99 10.25 4.43
C LEU A 84 -23.09 10.40 3.35
N CYS A 85 -22.91 9.77 2.18
CA CYS A 85 -23.93 9.69 1.14
C CYS A 85 -24.99 8.60 1.40
N GLY A 86 -25.00 7.94 2.58
CA GLY A 86 -25.98 6.91 2.94
C GLY A 86 -25.67 5.50 2.44
N VAL A 87 -24.49 5.26 1.83
CA VAL A 87 -24.10 3.91 1.39
C VAL A 87 -23.76 3.05 2.61
N PRO A 88 -24.29 1.81 2.77
CA PRO A 88 -23.92 0.92 3.86
C PRO A 88 -22.40 0.66 3.90
N VAL A 89 -21.79 0.57 5.10
CA VAL A 89 -20.33 0.53 5.25
C VAL A 89 -19.67 -0.61 4.49
N VAL A 90 -20.26 -1.80 4.47
CA VAL A 90 -19.75 -2.96 3.72
C VAL A 90 -19.81 -2.69 2.22
N ALA A 91 -20.85 -2.07 1.71
CA ALA A 91 -20.96 -1.69 0.30
C ALA A 91 -19.94 -0.60 -0.05
N ALA A 92 -19.77 0.41 0.81
CA ALA A 92 -18.75 1.44 0.67
C ALA A 92 -17.33 0.83 0.63
N TYR A 93 -17.05 -0.16 1.49
CA TYR A 93 -15.78 -0.89 1.48
C TYR A 93 -15.59 -1.70 0.19
N LYS A 94 -16.62 -2.40 -0.31
CA LYS A 94 -16.54 -3.14 -1.59
C LYS A 94 -16.23 -2.21 -2.77
N ILE A 95 -16.90 -1.06 -2.84
CA ILE A 95 -16.63 -0.01 -3.85
C ILE A 95 -15.19 0.48 -3.70
N PHE A 96 -14.75 0.74 -2.49
CA PHE A 96 -13.39 1.16 -2.20
C PHE A 96 -12.35 0.14 -2.69
N VAL A 97 -12.52 -1.14 -2.41
CA VAL A 97 -11.62 -2.21 -2.90
C VAL A 97 -11.58 -2.23 -4.43
N ALA A 98 -12.73 -2.07 -5.11
CA ALA A 98 -12.77 -2.01 -6.57
C ALA A 98 -12.00 -0.79 -7.11
N LEU A 99 -12.13 0.37 -6.47
CA LEU A 99 -11.37 1.58 -6.83
C LEU A 99 -9.86 1.42 -6.59
N VAL A 100 -9.46 0.78 -5.49
CA VAL A 100 -8.04 0.47 -5.22
C VAL A 100 -7.49 -0.50 -6.25
N ASN A 101 -8.25 -1.53 -6.66
CA ASN A 101 -7.83 -2.44 -7.73
C ASN A 101 -7.65 -1.71 -9.06
N LEU A 102 -8.59 -0.83 -9.42
CA LEU A 102 -8.47 0.00 -10.62
C LEU A 102 -7.25 0.92 -10.55
N GLY A 103 -7.07 1.63 -9.44
CA GLY A 103 -5.92 2.51 -9.19
C GLY A 103 -4.60 1.75 -9.26
N THR A 104 -4.52 0.56 -8.64
CA THR A 104 -3.35 -0.30 -8.72
C THR A 104 -3.03 -0.68 -10.16
N GLY A 105 -4.03 -1.09 -10.94
CA GLY A 105 -3.84 -1.45 -12.34
C GLY A 105 -3.35 -0.28 -13.19
N LEU A 106 -3.92 0.91 -13.00
CA LEU A 106 -3.53 2.11 -13.74
C LEU A 106 -2.10 2.55 -13.38
N LEU A 107 -1.76 2.59 -12.08
CA LEU A 107 -0.42 2.97 -11.64
C LEU A 107 0.62 1.94 -12.05
N ALA A 108 0.31 0.64 -11.96
CA ALA A 108 1.20 -0.43 -12.41
C ALA A 108 1.45 -0.34 -13.93
N LEU A 109 0.40 -0.17 -14.74
CA LEU A 109 0.53 0.00 -16.18
C LEU A 109 1.39 1.23 -16.55
N TYR A 110 1.13 2.37 -15.91
CA TYR A 110 1.92 3.59 -16.08
C TYR A 110 3.40 3.36 -15.72
N SER A 111 3.65 2.74 -14.57
CA SER A 111 4.98 2.52 -14.03
C SER A 111 5.80 1.55 -14.88
N PHE A 112 5.23 0.42 -15.23
CA PHE A 112 5.91 -0.57 -16.06
C PHE A 112 6.14 -0.07 -17.49
N ARG A 113 5.23 0.77 -18.02
CA ARG A 113 5.49 1.44 -19.29
C ARG A 113 6.68 2.40 -19.21
N LYS A 114 6.84 3.13 -18.12
CA LYS A 114 8.03 3.98 -17.91
C LYS A 114 9.32 3.17 -17.83
N ILE A 115 9.27 2.01 -17.17
CA ILE A 115 10.45 1.16 -16.98
C ILE A 115 10.85 0.45 -18.28
N PHE A 116 9.91 -0.19 -18.97
CA PHE A 116 10.19 -1.08 -20.10
C PHE A 116 10.03 -0.42 -21.48
N GLY A 117 9.34 0.70 -21.59
CA GLY A 117 9.09 1.39 -22.85
C GLY A 117 8.13 0.69 -23.82
N ASP A 118 7.69 -0.52 -23.50
CA ASP A 118 6.75 -1.33 -24.32
C ASP A 118 5.40 -1.48 -23.61
N ASP A 119 4.35 -1.18 -24.34
CA ASP A 119 2.98 -1.22 -23.80
C ASP A 119 2.46 -2.64 -23.56
N ARG A 120 2.95 -3.67 -24.31
CA ARG A 120 2.49 -5.05 -24.13
C ARG A 120 3.15 -5.65 -22.91
N VAL A 121 4.46 -5.43 -22.76
CA VAL A 121 5.22 -5.82 -21.56
C VAL A 121 4.61 -5.15 -20.32
N ALA A 122 4.34 -3.86 -20.40
CA ALA A 122 3.72 -3.11 -19.29
C ALA A 122 2.35 -3.69 -18.89
N LEU A 123 1.51 -4.06 -19.87
CA LEU A 123 0.20 -4.68 -19.59
C LEU A 123 0.35 -6.05 -18.93
N VAL A 124 1.26 -6.89 -19.42
CA VAL A 124 1.53 -8.21 -18.82
C VAL A 124 2.05 -8.09 -17.41
N CYS A 125 3.00 -7.18 -17.17
CA CYS A 125 3.53 -6.92 -15.83
C CYS A 125 2.45 -6.36 -14.87
N ALA A 126 1.61 -5.44 -15.35
CA ALA A 126 0.50 -4.92 -14.54
C ALA A 126 -0.53 -6.00 -14.21
N ALA A 127 -0.84 -6.89 -15.16
CA ALA A 127 -1.71 -8.03 -14.93
C ALA A 127 -1.13 -9.00 -13.90
N ALA A 128 0.15 -9.35 -14.04
CA ALA A 128 0.86 -10.21 -13.09
C ALA A 128 0.89 -9.59 -11.68
N TYR A 129 1.11 -8.28 -11.60
CA TYR A 129 1.09 -7.56 -10.33
C TYR A 129 -0.29 -7.54 -9.67
N LEU A 130 -1.36 -7.28 -10.46
CA LEU A 130 -2.74 -7.30 -9.97
C LEU A 130 -3.16 -8.67 -9.42
N THR A 131 -2.70 -9.74 -10.08
CA THR A 131 -3.03 -11.13 -9.74
C THR A 131 -2.00 -11.81 -8.84
N ALA A 132 -1.01 -11.07 -8.33
CA ALA A 132 0.00 -11.62 -7.41
C ALA A 132 -0.65 -12.24 -6.18
N GLY A 133 -0.26 -13.47 -5.85
CA GLY A 133 -0.87 -14.27 -4.77
C GLY A 133 -0.89 -13.55 -3.43
N TYR A 134 0.22 -12.92 -3.04
CA TYR A 134 0.31 -12.15 -1.80
C TYR A 134 -0.66 -10.94 -1.78
N ARG A 135 -0.83 -10.27 -2.92
CA ARG A 135 -1.78 -9.15 -3.01
C ARG A 135 -3.24 -9.64 -2.87
N LEU A 136 -3.59 -10.75 -3.53
CA LEU A 136 -4.93 -11.34 -3.41
C LEU A 136 -5.21 -11.88 -2.00
N LEU A 137 -4.19 -12.42 -1.33
CA LEU A 137 -4.25 -12.81 0.08
C LEU A 137 -4.62 -11.62 0.96
N ASN A 138 -3.92 -10.48 0.81
CA ASN A 138 -4.20 -9.26 1.58
C ASN A 138 -5.58 -8.67 1.28
N LEU A 139 -6.07 -8.79 0.04
CA LEU A 139 -7.40 -8.31 -0.33
C LEU A 139 -8.53 -9.17 0.24
N TYR A 140 -8.44 -10.51 0.09
CA TYR A 140 -9.60 -11.39 0.23
C TYR A 140 -9.53 -12.33 1.42
N VAL A 141 -8.35 -12.57 1.97
CA VAL A 141 -8.18 -13.43 3.14
C VAL A 141 -7.91 -12.61 4.39
N ARG A 142 -6.99 -11.65 4.33
CA ARG A 142 -6.66 -10.79 5.47
C ARG A 142 -7.56 -9.56 5.57
N ALA A 143 -8.01 -9.02 4.46
CA ALA A 143 -8.64 -7.69 4.35
C ALA A 143 -7.77 -6.57 4.94
N ALA A 144 -6.45 -6.68 4.78
CA ALA A 144 -5.45 -5.76 5.33
C ALA A 144 -5.41 -4.45 4.50
N ALA A 145 -6.41 -3.58 4.69
CA ALA A 145 -6.65 -2.43 3.83
C ALA A 145 -5.46 -1.48 3.73
N GLY A 146 -4.74 -1.22 4.80
CA GLY A 146 -3.54 -0.39 4.75
C GLY A 146 -2.48 -0.96 3.82
N GLU A 147 -2.19 -2.25 3.96
CA GLU A 147 -1.14 -2.94 3.22
C GLU A 147 -1.45 -3.05 1.73
N TYR A 148 -2.65 -3.52 1.34
CA TYR A 148 -2.98 -3.61 -0.09
C TYR A 148 -3.16 -2.25 -0.76
N CYS A 149 -3.52 -1.19 -0.01
CA CYS A 149 -3.50 0.18 -0.49
C CYS A 149 -2.06 0.67 -0.71
N ALA A 150 -1.13 0.36 0.18
CA ALA A 150 0.28 0.69 0.00
C ALA A 150 0.87 0.00 -1.24
N MET A 151 0.49 -1.25 -1.50
CA MET A 151 0.90 -1.97 -2.72
C MET A 151 0.52 -1.23 -4.02
N MET A 152 -0.50 -0.39 -4.02
CA MET A 152 -0.85 0.42 -5.19
C MET A 152 0.28 1.36 -5.61
N PHE A 153 1.10 1.82 -4.66
CA PHE A 153 2.16 2.80 -4.88
C PHE A 153 3.55 2.19 -5.12
N LEU A 154 3.76 0.90 -4.83
CA LEU A 154 5.06 0.23 -5.02
C LEU A 154 5.56 0.24 -6.49
N PRO A 155 4.72 -0.02 -7.51
CA PRO A 155 5.16 0.10 -8.90
C PRO A 155 5.56 1.54 -9.25
N LEU A 156 4.84 2.53 -8.71
CA LEU A 156 5.15 3.94 -8.92
C LEU A 156 6.49 4.33 -8.28
N LEU A 157 6.76 3.82 -7.07
CA LEU A 157 8.04 3.98 -6.39
C LEU A 157 9.19 3.42 -7.23
N ALA A 158 9.03 2.20 -7.75
CA ALA A 158 10.04 1.57 -8.61
C ALA A 158 10.29 2.39 -9.89
N ALA A 159 9.23 2.87 -10.55
CA ALA A 159 9.36 3.70 -11.74
C ALA A 159 10.03 5.05 -11.46
N ALA A 160 9.70 5.69 -10.34
CA ALA A 160 10.30 6.96 -9.94
C ALA A 160 11.81 6.80 -9.66
N VAL A 161 12.20 5.78 -8.90
CA VAL A 161 13.60 5.46 -8.64
C VAL A 161 14.35 5.14 -9.93
N TRP A 162 13.76 4.31 -10.80
CA TRP A 162 14.32 3.99 -12.11
C TRP A 162 14.58 5.24 -12.95
N GLU A 163 13.60 6.16 -13.00
CA GLU A 163 13.71 7.41 -13.76
C GLU A 163 14.81 8.31 -13.22
N ILE A 164 14.90 8.47 -11.88
CA ILE A 164 15.92 9.29 -11.23
C ILE A 164 17.34 8.73 -11.46
N TYR A 165 17.51 7.41 -11.30
CA TYR A 165 18.83 6.80 -11.42
C TYR A 165 19.31 6.64 -12.87
N ARG A 166 18.44 6.55 -13.84
CA ARG A 166 18.80 6.47 -15.28
C ARG A 166 18.74 7.81 -15.98
N GLY A 167 17.92 8.73 -15.49
CA GLY A 167 17.71 10.03 -16.11
C GLY A 167 18.89 10.98 -15.91
N LYS A 168 18.94 11.96 -16.82
CA LYS A 168 19.75 13.16 -16.69
C LYS A 168 18.82 14.34 -16.92
N PRO A 169 18.27 14.95 -15.86
CA PRO A 169 17.30 16.03 -16.03
C PRO A 169 17.93 17.18 -16.85
N ALA A 170 17.30 17.52 -17.95
CA ALA A 170 17.75 18.59 -18.86
C ALA A 170 17.61 20.00 -18.24
N GLY A 171 16.86 20.11 -17.14
CA GLY A 171 16.65 21.38 -16.44
C GLY A 171 15.85 21.21 -15.16
N ILE A 172 15.56 22.34 -14.52
CA ILE A 172 14.89 22.36 -13.21
C ILE A 172 13.47 21.77 -13.28
N ARG A 173 12.72 22.01 -14.36
CA ARG A 173 11.36 21.50 -14.53
C ARG A 173 11.31 19.97 -14.56
N GLU A 174 12.24 19.35 -15.27
CA GLU A 174 12.32 17.89 -15.36
C GLU A 174 12.75 17.28 -14.02
N ARG A 175 13.69 17.93 -13.33
CA ARG A 175 14.09 17.55 -11.97
C ARG A 175 12.90 17.55 -11.00
N PHE A 176 12.08 18.60 -11.02
CA PHE A 176 10.86 18.68 -10.22
C PHE A 176 9.90 17.55 -10.58
N SER A 177 9.66 17.28 -11.86
CA SER A 177 8.78 16.20 -12.30
C SER A 177 9.22 14.83 -11.76
N MET A 178 10.53 14.53 -11.81
CA MET A 178 11.09 13.28 -11.28
C MET A 178 10.98 13.22 -9.74
N ALA A 179 11.28 14.31 -9.06
CA ALA A 179 11.18 14.42 -7.61
C ALA A 179 9.74 14.25 -7.14
N THR A 180 8.80 14.96 -7.76
CA THR A 180 7.36 14.88 -7.43
C THR A 180 6.81 13.48 -7.66
N LEU A 181 7.24 12.75 -8.69
CA LEU A 181 6.82 11.37 -8.90
C LEU A 181 7.23 10.47 -7.73
N LEU A 182 8.47 10.62 -7.25
CA LEU A 182 8.97 9.90 -6.07
C LEU A 182 8.24 10.34 -4.80
N ALA A 183 8.02 11.64 -4.63
CA ALA A 183 7.31 12.19 -3.48
C ALA A 183 5.85 11.69 -3.41
N LEU A 184 5.14 11.63 -4.53
CA LEU A 184 3.79 11.08 -4.58
C LEU A 184 3.75 9.59 -4.25
N ALA A 185 4.73 8.80 -4.74
CA ALA A 185 4.84 7.39 -4.41
C ALA A 185 5.06 7.18 -2.91
N LEU A 186 6.02 7.90 -2.31
CA LEU A 186 6.31 7.84 -0.88
C LEU A 186 5.14 8.34 -0.03
N SER A 187 4.49 9.43 -0.44
CA SER A 187 3.31 9.96 0.27
C SER A 187 2.14 8.99 0.25
N GLY A 188 1.95 8.28 -0.87
CA GLY A 188 0.95 7.21 -0.95
C GLY A 188 1.24 6.07 0.03
N LEU A 189 2.51 5.68 0.20
CA LEU A 189 2.92 4.66 1.16
C LEU A 189 2.70 5.15 2.60
N ILE A 190 3.22 6.33 2.94
CA ILE A 190 3.09 6.93 4.29
C ILE A 190 1.61 7.08 4.68
N GLY A 191 0.79 7.58 3.77
CA GLY A 191 -0.64 7.83 4.03
C GLY A 191 -1.50 6.56 4.06
N THR A 192 -0.93 5.36 3.80
CA THR A 192 -1.69 4.10 3.78
C THR A 192 -1.17 3.07 4.79
N HIS A 193 0.15 2.78 4.81
CA HIS A 193 0.69 1.72 5.66
C HIS A 193 2.15 1.96 6.06
N LEU A 194 2.36 2.31 7.32
CA LEU A 194 3.66 2.73 7.82
C LEU A 194 4.72 1.61 7.70
N LEU A 195 4.37 0.37 8.07
CA LEU A 195 5.31 -0.75 8.00
C LEU A 195 5.79 -1.02 6.56
N THR A 196 4.89 -0.97 5.56
CA THR A 196 5.30 -1.06 4.14
C THR A 196 6.20 0.11 3.75
N THR A 197 5.96 1.28 4.29
CA THR A 197 6.81 2.47 4.08
C THR A 197 8.21 2.25 4.65
N GLU A 198 8.32 1.72 5.85
CA GLU A 198 9.61 1.39 6.48
C GLU A 198 10.38 0.35 5.66
N MET A 199 9.72 -0.73 5.24
CA MET A 199 10.32 -1.75 4.37
C MET A 199 10.80 -1.14 3.04
N ALA A 200 9.99 -0.30 2.41
CA ALA A 200 10.38 0.43 1.20
C ALA A 200 11.58 1.35 1.45
N GLY A 201 11.62 2.03 2.61
CA GLY A 201 12.74 2.85 3.05
C GLY A 201 14.04 2.06 3.18
N VAL A 202 14.00 0.86 3.76
CA VAL A 202 15.16 -0.05 3.84
C VAL A 202 15.62 -0.45 2.43
N VAL A 203 14.71 -0.80 1.52
CA VAL A 203 15.06 -1.14 0.14
C VAL A 203 15.70 0.06 -0.58
N LEU A 204 15.14 1.26 -0.41
CA LEU A 204 15.72 2.49 -1.00
C LEU A 204 17.10 2.79 -0.44
N LEU A 205 17.32 2.57 0.86
CA LEU A 205 18.65 2.71 1.47
C LEU A 205 19.65 1.73 0.84
N ILE A 206 19.27 0.46 0.69
CA ILE A 206 20.10 -0.57 0.06
C ILE A 206 20.45 -0.17 -1.38
N VAL A 207 19.45 0.27 -2.17
CA VAL A 207 19.66 0.77 -3.54
C VAL A 207 20.64 1.96 -3.53
N GLY A 208 20.43 2.90 -2.61
CA GLY A 208 21.31 4.07 -2.44
C GLY A 208 22.76 3.69 -2.12
N LEU A 209 22.96 2.66 -1.31
CA LEU A 209 24.30 2.14 -0.95
C LEU A 209 24.95 1.37 -2.10
N ILE A 210 24.21 0.51 -2.81
CA ILE A 210 24.75 -0.23 -3.98
C ILE A 210 25.18 0.75 -5.07
N PHE A 211 24.37 1.75 -5.35
CA PHE A 211 24.64 2.76 -6.38
C PHE A 211 25.19 4.07 -5.80
N TRP A 212 25.94 4.01 -4.73
CA TRP A 212 26.34 5.17 -3.94
C TRP A 212 26.99 6.28 -4.76
N LYS A 213 27.90 5.95 -5.72
CA LYS A 213 28.51 6.94 -6.62
C LYS A 213 27.48 7.69 -7.47
N ARG A 214 26.43 6.99 -7.91
CA ARG A 214 25.34 7.58 -8.67
C ARG A 214 24.40 8.37 -7.76
N THR A 215 24.11 7.86 -6.56
CA THR A 215 23.26 8.51 -5.55
C THR A 215 23.79 9.90 -5.19
N PHE A 216 25.09 10.04 -4.98
CA PHE A 216 25.74 11.32 -4.64
C PHE A 216 26.20 12.13 -5.86
N SER A 217 25.76 11.77 -7.08
CA SER A 217 26.05 12.55 -8.27
C SER A 217 25.26 13.87 -8.29
N ARG A 218 25.75 14.83 -9.10
CA ARG A 218 25.09 16.15 -9.28
C ARG A 218 23.72 16.07 -9.93
N GLU A 219 23.39 14.96 -10.59
CA GLU A 219 22.10 14.72 -11.23
C GLU A 219 21.10 14.13 -10.24
N VAL A 220 21.49 13.09 -9.47
CA VAL A 220 20.60 12.29 -8.63
C VAL A 220 20.39 12.91 -7.25
N PHE A 221 21.45 13.29 -6.55
CA PHE A 221 21.34 13.75 -5.16
C PHE A 221 20.39 14.94 -4.98
N PRO A 222 20.46 16.03 -5.78
CA PRO A 222 19.53 17.14 -5.61
C PRO A 222 18.08 16.76 -5.92
N THR A 223 17.86 15.77 -6.81
CA THR A 223 16.51 15.27 -7.13
C THR A 223 15.94 14.47 -5.95
N LEU A 224 16.76 13.63 -5.32
CA LEU A 224 16.36 12.89 -4.11
C LEU A 224 16.10 13.85 -2.95
N ALA A 225 16.96 14.84 -2.72
CA ALA A 225 16.79 15.84 -1.67
C ALA A 225 15.47 16.62 -1.85
N LEU A 226 15.16 17.02 -3.10
CA LEU A 226 13.91 17.69 -3.44
C LEU A 226 12.71 16.76 -3.19
N ALA A 227 12.77 15.49 -3.60
CA ALA A 227 11.72 14.51 -3.36
C ALA A 227 11.47 14.29 -1.86
N CYS A 228 12.53 14.21 -1.05
CA CYS A 228 12.42 14.13 0.42
C CYS A 228 11.71 15.37 0.99
N GLY A 229 12.08 16.58 0.55
CA GLY A 229 11.43 17.80 0.96
C GLY A 229 9.94 17.85 0.59
N GLU A 230 9.61 17.51 -0.66
CA GLU A 230 8.22 17.42 -1.13
C GLU A 230 7.43 16.35 -0.35
N THR A 231 8.03 15.16 -0.11
CA THR A 231 7.40 14.11 0.71
C THR A 231 7.10 14.60 2.12
N ALA A 232 8.06 15.26 2.77
CA ALA A 232 7.87 15.79 4.11
C ALA A 232 6.72 16.83 4.13
N LEU A 233 6.71 17.76 3.20
CA LEU A 233 5.66 18.79 3.10
C LEU A 233 4.28 18.20 2.85
N LEU A 234 4.15 17.25 1.94
CA LEU A 234 2.88 16.59 1.61
C LEU A 234 2.32 15.79 2.79
N ASN A 235 3.17 15.31 3.68
CA ASN A 235 2.76 14.45 4.79
C ASN A 235 2.81 15.13 6.16
N LEU A 236 2.99 16.45 6.25
CA LEU A 236 3.02 17.17 7.54
C LEU A 236 1.78 16.88 8.40
N TYR A 237 0.60 16.79 7.78
CA TYR A 237 -0.66 16.50 8.45
C TYR A 237 -0.67 15.15 9.20
N PHE A 238 0.17 14.21 8.75
CA PHE A 238 0.35 12.90 9.38
C PHE A 238 1.60 12.86 10.26
N LEU A 239 2.74 13.33 9.73
CA LEU A 239 4.04 13.23 10.39
C LEU A 239 4.11 14.06 11.68
N VAL A 240 3.50 15.26 11.70
CA VAL A 240 3.55 16.12 12.88
C VAL A 240 2.81 15.49 14.05
N PRO A 241 1.51 15.11 13.95
CA PRO A 241 0.84 14.43 15.06
C PRO A 241 1.50 13.08 15.42
N PHE A 242 1.95 12.32 14.43
CA PHE A 242 2.64 11.05 14.67
C PHE A 242 3.88 11.23 15.53
N LEU A 243 4.76 12.17 15.20
CA LEU A 243 5.99 12.43 15.94
C LEU A 243 5.69 13.00 17.34
N ASP A 244 4.73 13.90 17.46
CA ASP A 244 4.34 14.49 18.74
C ASP A 244 3.85 13.40 19.69
N TYR A 245 2.92 12.57 19.28
CA TYR A 245 2.41 11.47 20.10
C TYR A 245 3.47 10.40 20.37
N TYR A 246 4.28 10.04 19.35
CA TYR A 246 5.34 9.05 19.53
C TYR A 246 6.38 9.46 20.57
N LEU A 247 6.72 10.75 20.63
CA LEU A 247 7.73 11.27 21.55
C LEU A 247 7.19 11.55 22.97
N HIS A 248 5.92 11.93 23.09
CA HIS A 248 5.38 12.44 24.34
C HIS A 248 4.34 11.52 25.02
N VAL A 249 3.72 10.59 24.27
CA VAL A 249 2.70 9.69 24.81
C VAL A 249 3.25 8.28 24.94
N PRO A 250 3.26 7.68 26.16
CA PRO A 250 3.70 6.31 26.33
C PRO A 250 2.68 5.35 25.70
N VAL A 251 3.03 4.74 24.56
CA VAL A 251 2.21 3.71 23.92
C VAL A 251 2.61 2.31 24.37
N TYR A 252 1.63 1.43 24.52
CA TYR A 252 1.85 0.04 24.96
C TYR A 252 2.82 -0.73 24.06
N LEU A 253 2.78 -0.51 22.75
CA LEU A 253 3.68 -1.12 21.76
C LEU A 253 5.17 -0.88 22.07
N ASN A 254 5.51 0.23 22.72
CA ASN A 254 6.90 0.51 23.11
C ASN A 254 7.37 -0.30 24.32
N ARG A 255 6.46 -0.99 25.03
CA ARG A 255 6.74 -1.74 26.25
C ARG A 255 6.79 -3.27 26.04
N VAL A 256 6.23 -3.78 24.98
CA VAL A 256 6.06 -5.23 24.75
C VAL A 256 6.79 -5.67 23.50
N MET A 257 8.05 -6.08 23.68
CA MET A 257 8.83 -6.83 22.70
C MET A 257 8.57 -8.35 22.85
N GLU A 258 7.33 -8.75 23.08
CA GLU A 258 6.99 -10.19 23.15
C GLU A 258 6.86 -10.88 21.77
N GLY A 259 6.91 -10.11 20.67
CA GLY A 259 6.76 -10.61 19.30
C GLY A 259 7.95 -11.41 18.74
N VAL A 260 9.04 -11.60 19.51
CA VAL A 260 10.22 -12.34 19.02
C VAL A 260 9.91 -13.81 18.73
N LYS A 261 8.95 -14.40 19.43
CA LYS A 261 8.52 -15.81 19.21
C LYS A 261 7.74 -15.98 17.89
N GLN A 262 6.92 -15.01 17.52
CA GLN A 262 6.08 -15.10 16.31
C GLN A 262 6.93 -15.10 15.02
N ILE A 263 8.06 -14.40 14.98
CA ILE A 263 8.94 -14.39 13.81
C ILE A 263 9.51 -15.79 13.51
N GLN A 264 9.79 -16.58 14.54
CA GLN A 264 10.33 -17.94 14.39
C GLN A 264 9.24 -18.96 14.04
N GLU A 265 8.03 -18.76 14.54
CA GLU A 265 6.90 -19.66 14.34
C GLU A 265 6.18 -19.40 13.01
N ASP A 266 6.09 -18.14 12.59
CA ASP A 266 5.37 -17.68 11.39
C ASP A 266 6.29 -17.41 10.18
N GLY A 267 7.58 -17.70 10.28
CA GLY A 267 8.56 -17.50 9.21
C GLY A 267 8.30 -18.42 8.01
N ALA A 268 8.33 -17.86 6.80
CA ALA A 268 8.21 -18.64 5.57
C ALA A 268 9.52 -19.38 5.23
N SER A 269 9.43 -20.66 4.91
CA SER A 269 10.58 -21.41 4.37
C SER A 269 10.88 -21.00 2.93
N LEU A 270 12.12 -21.23 2.47
CA LEU A 270 12.51 -20.94 1.09
C LEU A 270 11.60 -21.62 0.06
N PHE A 271 11.14 -22.84 0.34
CA PHE A 271 10.19 -23.57 -0.49
C PHE A 271 8.84 -22.87 -0.58
N GLN A 272 8.38 -22.25 0.51
CA GLN A 272 7.13 -21.49 0.52
C GLN A 272 7.21 -20.22 -0.31
N LEU A 273 8.36 -19.56 -0.36
CA LEU A 273 8.58 -18.39 -1.22
C LEU A 273 8.49 -18.74 -2.72
N LEU A 274 8.81 -19.97 -3.08
CA LEU A 274 8.77 -20.47 -4.46
C LEU A 274 7.43 -21.10 -4.84
N ALA A 275 6.49 -21.26 -3.91
CA ALA A 275 5.21 -21.90 -4.18
C ALA A 275 4.29 -21.06 -5.06
N PHE A 276 3.59 -21.71 -6.01
CA PHE A 276 2.63 -21.04 -6.90
C PHE A 276 1.34 -20.63 -6.19
N TRP A 277 1.00 -21.31 -5.10
CA TRP A 277 -0.19 -21.08 -4.28
C TRP A 277 0.10 -21.47 -2.84
N ALA A 278 -0.75 -21.01 -1.93
CA ALA A 278 -0.70 -21.45 -0.54
C ALA A 278 -0.78 -22.97 -0.48
N SER A 279 0.25 -23.61 0.08
CA SER A 279 0.33 -25.07 0.10
C SER A 279 -0.79 -25.66 0.96
N PRO A 280 -1.58 -26.63 0.47
CA PRO A 280 -2.57 -27.35 1.28
C PRO A 280 -1.91 -28.31 2.28
N PHE A 281 -0.59 -28.40 2.32
CA PHE A 281 0.15 -29.36 3.16
C PHE A 281 0.52 -28.84 4.55
N GLN A 282 -0.02 -27.69 4.98
CA GLN A 282 0.17 -27.27 6.36
C GLN A 282 -0.65 -28.14 7.30
N ARG A 283 0.06 -28.97 8.07
CA ARG A 283 -0.47 -29.62 9.26
C ARG A 283 -0.47 -28.59 10.39
N GLY A 284 -1.61 -28.03 10.68
CA GLY A 284 -1.82 -27.07 11.78
C GLY A 284 -3.10 -26.29 11.54
N ASP A 285 -3.61 -25.68 12.56
CA ASP A 285 -4.85 -24.92 12.51
C ASP A 285 -4.74 -23.86 11.39
N ALA A 286 -5.52 -24.04 10.32
CA ALA A 286 -5.47 -23.23 9.10
C ALA A 286 -5.75 -21.72 9.34
N SER A 287 -6.09 -21.37 10.59
CA SER A 287 -6.37 -19.99 11.00
C SER A 287 -5.12 -19.17 11.31
N THR A 288 -3.96 -19.80 11.57
CA THR A 288 -2.78 -19.10 12.09
C THR A 288 -1.60 -19.03 11.10
N HIS A 289 -1.57 -19.84 10.06
CA HIS A 289 -0.42 -19.91 9.13
C HIS A 289 -0.81 -19.58 7.69
N LEU A 290 -0.99 -18.30 7.42
CA LEU A 290 -1.15 -17.81 6.06
C LEU A 290 0.22 -17.78 5.35
N ILE A 291 0.42 -18.65 4.38
CA ILE A 291 1.62 -18.62 3.55
C ILE A 291 1.50 -17.49 2.55
N ALA A 292 2.21 -16.42 2.84
CA ALA A 292 2.37 -15.30 1.92
C ALA A 292 3.48 -15.64 0.92
N THR A 293 3.11 -15.96 -0.33
CA THR A 293 4.10 -16.14 -1.39
C THR A 293 4.03 -14.98 -2.38
N PRO A 294 5.19 -14.43 -2.82
CA PRO A 294 5.20 -13.40 -3.85
C PRO A 294 4.67 -13.90 -5.19
N GLY A 295 4.57 -15.22 -5.36
CA GLY A 295 4.24 -15.89 -6.60
C GLY A 295 5.43 -15.97 -7.56
N PRO A 296 5.55 -17.06 -8.32
CA PRO A 296 6.71 -17.31 -9.18
C PRO A 296 6.84 -16.31 -10.34
N LEU A 297 5.75 -15.70 -10.78
CA LEU A 297 5.79 -14.65 -11.81
C LEU A 297 6.55 -13.41 -11.33
N LEU A 298 6.44 -13.04 -10.04
CA LEU A 298 7.21 -11.93 -9.48
C LEU A 298 8.66 -12.29 -9.23
N LEU A 299 8.97 -13.57 -8.99
CA LEU A 299 10.35 -14.05 -8.84
C LEU A 299 11.08 -14.18 -10.17
N ALA A 300 10.36 -14.37 -11.28
CA ALA A 300 10.93 -14.44 -12.63
C ALA A 300 11.33 -13.05 -13.18
N VAL A 301 10.75 -11.97 -12.69
CA VAL A 301 11.01 -10.59 -13.17
C VAL A 301 12.47 -10.11 -13.01
N PRO A 302 13.24 -10.50 -11.96
CA PRO A 302 14.65 -10.11 -11.85
C PRO A 302 15.61 -10.82 -12.81
N VAL A 303 15.15 -11.83 -13.57
CA VAL A 303 16.01 -12.70 -14.40
C VAL A 303 16.01 -12.28 -15.87
N VAL A 304 15.19 -11.30 -16.25
CA VAL A 304 15.09 -10.70 -17.59
C VAL A 304 15.58 -9.26 -17.56
#